data_6f7745a815599bc60eb9f1483d47632a
#
_entry.id   6f7745a815599bc60eb9f1483d47632a
#
_cell.length_a   1.000
_cell.length_b   1.000
_cell.length_c   1.000
_cell.angle_alpha   90.00
_cell.angle_beta   90.00
_cell.angle_gamma   90.00
#
_symmetry.space_group_name_H-M   'P 1'
#
loop_
_entity.id
_entity.type
_entity.pdbx_description
1 polymer ?
#
loop_
_entity_poly.entity_id
_entity_poly.type
_entity_poly.pdbx_seq_one_letter_code
_entity_poly.pdbx_strand_id
1 'polypeptide(L)'
;MKVRQFGVRWAVAILVLVAVSVVGAVTASAKPDQAKAKWVLGVSNTLVGNGWREEMICAIKAQAKASGVVSKVIVANRNGGPAEQIADIRNLISAGANAIVINPSSGNALNSVISQAAARGIKIVSVDQRVSAPQAYNVTNDQVAYGRLGAEWLFKKMGGKGNVVEMRGIAGVPADTDRHTGFQQALKKYPNIKVVKSVFMNWDFATAGKQMLDILNSGTQVDGVWNSGADYTVIRAFKTAGKPLVPIVGADNNEFLHQMIAQYPKLQAAAVTNPATIGGAGAAVAIKLLQGKSVPKWVKLTPLVWSMPADKASIKANYSPSRAPTYSARLQIKPWTTYSSGELFGCKGP
;
A
#
# COMPACT_ATOMS: atom_id res chain seq x y z
N MET A 1 -39.15 -47.78 -94.38
CA MET A 1 -40.03 -48.83 -93.81
C MET A 1 -40.35 -48.50 -92.35
N LYS A 2 -41.67 -48.30 -92.05
CA LYS A 2 -42.33 -48.17 -90.75
C LYS A 2 -41.87 -47.08 -89.76
N VAL A 3 -42.46 -45.91 -89.64
CA VAL A 3 -43.72 -45.48 -88.98
C VAL A 3 -43.90 -46.01 -87.51
N ARG A 4 -43.92 -45.07 -86.58
CA ARG A 4 -44.94 -44.87 -85.57
C ARG A 4 -44.46 -43.73 -84.64
N GLN A 5 -45.05 -42.70 -84.62
CA GLN A 5 -46.08 -41.87 -83.95
C GLN A 5 -46.34 -42.18 -82.46
N PHE A 6 -46.65 -41.06 -81.80
CA PHE A 6 -47.35 -40.81 -80.53
C PHE A 6 -46.42 -40.60 -79.33
N GLY A 7 -46.63 -39.61 -78.47
CA GLY A 7 -47.77 -38.68 -78.33
C GLY A 7 -47.39 -37.68 -77.20
N VAL A 8 -47.94 -36.50 -77.38
CA VAL A 8 -47.87 -35.34 -76.48
C VAL A 8 -48.65 -35.65 -75.19
N ARG A 9 -47.98 -35.46 -74.06
CA ARG A 9 -48.72 -35.26 -72.78
C ARG A 9 -48.16 -34.09 -72.06
N TRP A 10 -48.98 -33.05 -71.98
CA TRP A 10 -48.78 -31.85 -71.13
C TRP A 10 -48.86 -32.26 -69.62
N ALA A 11 -47.80 -31.96 -68.88
CA ALA A 11 -47.84 -31.99 -67.42
C ALA A 11 -47.56 -30.58 -66.92
N VAL A 12 -48.60 -30.00 -66.34
CA VAL A 12 -48.55 -28.69 -65.64
C VAL A 12 -47.70 -28.85 -64.39
N ALA A 13 -46.56 -28.21 -64.39
CA ALA A 13 -45.72 -28.12 -63.18
C ALA A 13 -46.22 -26.98 -62.35
N ILE A 14 -46.83 -27.31 -61.18
CA ILE A 14 -47.17 -26.37 -60.12
C ILE A 14 -45.87 -26.02 -59.37
N LEU A 15 -45.41 -24.79 -59.54
CA LEU A 15 -44.31 -24.22 -58.74
C LEU A 15 -44.81 -23.92 -57.34
N VAL A 16 -44.47 -24.75 -56.36
CA VAL A 16 -44.65 -24.47 -54.95
C VAL A 16 -43.44 -23.62 -54.50
N LEU A 17 -43.65 -22.32 -54.28
CA LEU A 17 -42.71 -21.44 -53.65
C LEU A 17 -42.69 -21.72 -52.12
N VAL A 18 -41.69 -22.46 -51.67
CA VAL A 18 -41.39 -22.58 -50.26
C VAL A 18 -40.65 -21.36 -49.78
N ALA A 19 -41.37 -20.42 -49.15
CA ALA A 19 -40.75 -19.30 -48.41
C ALA A 19 -40.08 -19.85 -47.14
N VAL A 20 -38.77 -20.01 -47.20
CA VAL A 20 -37.97 -20.29 -46.00
C VAL A 20 -37.85 -19.02 -45.17
N SER A 21 -38.68 -18.85 -44.15
CA SER A 21 -38.54 -17.82 -43.12
C SER A 21 -37.35 -18.15 -42.25
N VAL A 22 -36.18 -17.52 -42.52
CA VAL A 22 -35.06 -17.54 -41.60
C VAL A 22 -35.42 -16.66 -40.41
N VAL A 23 -35.94 -17.27 -39.36
CA VAL A 23 -36.04 -16.62 -38.04
C VAL A 23 -34.62 -16.52 -37.51
N GLY A 24 -33.99 -15.36 -37.68
CA GLY A 24 -32.74 -15.03 -37.03
C GLY A 24 -32.98 -14.99 -35.49
N ALA A 25 -32.59 -16.04 -34.80
CA ALA A 25 -32.48 -16.03 -33.37
C ALA A 25 -31.41 -15.01 -32.98
N VAL A 26 -31.82 -13.78 -32.63
CA VAL A 26 -30.99 -12.83 -31.96
C VAL A 26 -30.71 -13.43 -30.58
N THR A 27 -29.57 -14.13 -30.44
CA THR A 27 -29.04 -14.50 -29.13
C THR A 27 -28.64 -13.19 -28.46
N ALA A 28 -29.55 -12.62 -27.67
CA ALA A 28 -29.20 -11.60 -26.72
C ALA A 28 -28.12 -12.19 -25.83
N SER A 29 -26.86 -11.78 -26.05
CA SER A 29 -25.79 -12.04 -25.09
C SER A 29 -26.25 -11.46 -23.75
N ALA A 30 -26.75 -12.28 -22.87
CA ALA A 30 -27.00 -11.92 -21.49
C ALA A 30 -25.67 -11.39 -20.94
N LYS A 31 -25.64 -10.10 -20.61
CA LYS A 31 -24.52 -9.54 -19.83
C LYS A 31 -24.36 -10.48 -18.64
N PRO A 32 -23.11 -10.91 -18.32
CA PRO A 32 -22.91 -11.75 -17.15
C PRO A 32 -23.53 -11.05 -15.95
N ASP A 33 -24.42 -11.77 -15.28
CA ASP A 33 -25.11 -11.30 -14.07
C ASP A 33 -24.05 -10.77 -13.12
N GLN A 34 -23.97 -9.46 -12.93
CA GLN A 34 -23.01 -8.85 -12.01
C GLN A 34 -23.39 -9.39 -10.63
N ALA A 35 -22.58 -10.31 -10.12
CA ALA A 35 -22.80 -10.90 -8.81
C ALA A 35 -23.07 -9.76 -7.82
N LYS A 36 -24.29 -9.71 -7.28
CA LYS A 36 -24.77 -8.63 -6.42
C LYS A 36 -23.77 -8.45 -5.28
N ALA A 37 -23.22 -7.25 -5.12
CA ALA A 37 -22.26 -6.95 -4.05
C ALA A 37 -22.88 -7.34 -2.70
N LYS A 38 -22.20 -8.20 -1.94
CA LYS A 38 -22.79 -8.83 -0.75
C LYS A 38 -21.95 -8.69 0.52
N TRP A 39 -20.68 -8.33 0.40
CA TRP A 39 -19.80 -8.32 1.56
C TRP A 39 -19.56 -6.91 2.12
N VAL A 40 -19.45 -6.87 3.45
CA VAL A 40 -19.05 -5.68 4.21
C VAL A 40 -17.59 -5.84 4.61
N LEU A 41 -16.76 -4.84 4.27
CA LEU A 41 -15.35 -4.79 4.63
C LEU A 41 -15.13 -3.77 5.74
N GLY A 42 -14.59 -4.21 6.87
CA GLY A 42 -14.13 -3.33 7.95
C GLY A 42 -12.69 -2.87 7.73
N VAL A 43 -12.38 -1.67 8.17
CA VAL A 43 -11.01 -1.11 8.19
C VAL A 43 -10.74 -0.56 9.58
N SER A 44 -9.60 -0.93 10.19
CA SER A 44 -9.16 -0.36 11.46
C SER A 44 -7.77 0.26 11.31
N ASN A 45 -7.68 1.58 11.57
CA ASN A 45 -6.47 2.38 11.53
C ASN A 45 -6.36 3.24 12.79
N THR A 46 -5.14 3.40 13.32
CA THR A 46 -4.87 4.01 14.63
C THR A 46 -3.99 5.26 14.57
N LEU A 47 -3.85 5.87 13.40
CA LEU A 47 -3.11 7.12 13.21
C LEU A 47 -3.81 7.98 12.17
N VAL A 48 -4.39 9.10 12.60
CA VAL A 48 -5.04 10.11 11.76
C VAL A 48 -4.07 11.26 11.46
N GLY A 49 -4.26 11.93 10.32
CA GLY A 49 -3.44 13.08 9.90
C GLY A 49 -2.11 12.69 9.23
N ASN A 50 -1.87 11.40 9.05
CA ASN A 50 -0.73 10.88 8.30
C ASN A 50 -1.17 10.50 6.88
N GLY A 51 -0.67 11.22 5.86
CA GLY A 51 -1.13 11.04 4.48
C GLY A 51 -0.88 9.63 3.92
N TRP A 52 0.18 8.94 4.34
CA TRP A 52 0.39 7.54 3.99
C TRP A 52 -0.76 6.64 4.50
N ARG A 53 -1.25 6.89 5.73
CA ARG A 53 -2.38 6.15 6.31
C ARG A 53 -3.70 6.47 5.58
N GLU A 54 -3.89 7.73 5.19
CA GLU A 54 -5.07 8.14 4.41
C GLU A 54 -5.05 7.48 3.02
N GLU A 55 -3.91 7.48 2.34
CA GLU A 55 -3.74 6.78 1.06
C GLU A 55 -3.99 5.27 1.20
N MET A 56 -3.54 4.64 2.28
CA MET A 56 -3.79 3.23 2.58
C MET A 56 -5.29 2.94 2.67
N ILE A 57 -6.05 3.77 3.37
CA ILE A 57 -7.51 3.65 3.48
C ILE A 57 -8.17 3.86 2.11
N CYS A 58 -7.72 4.85 1.34
CA CYS A 58 -8.21 5.08 -0.01
C CYS A 58 -7.94 3.89 -0.95
N ALA A 59 -6.78 3.25 -0.83
CA ALA A 59 -6.45 2.05 -1.58
C ALA A 59 -7.36 0.86 -1.23
N ILE A 60 -7.72 0.69 0.06
CA ILE A 60 -8.69 -0.32 0.49
C ILE A 60 -10.06 -0.04 -0.14
N LYS A 61 -10.55 1.20 -0.07
CA LYS A 61 -11.83 1.61 -0.66
C LYS A 61 -11.84 1.41 -2.18
N ALA A 62 -10.79 1.83 -2.87
CA ALA A 62 -10.65 1.68 -4.32
C ALA A 62 -10.67 0.19 -4.72
N GLN A 63 -9.94 -0.67 -4.02
CA GLN A 63 -9.91 -2.11 -4.28
C GLN A 63 -11.26 -2.77 -3.99
N ALA A 64 -11.93 -2.36 -2.93
CA ALA A 64 -13.28 -2.83 -2.61
C ALA A 64 -14.25 -2.50 -3.74
N LYS A 65 -14.24 -1.25 -4.24
CA LYS A 65 -15.06 -0.80 -5.36
C LYS A 65 -14.73 -1.55 -6.65
N ALA A 66 -13.45 -1.62 -7.02
CA ALA A 66 -12.99 -2.30 -8.22
C ALA A 66 -13.34 -3.80 -8.25
N SER A 67 -13.53 -4.42 -7.07
CA SER A 67 -13.91 -5.83 -6.97
C SER A 67 -15.34 -6.14 -7.43
N GLY A 68 -16.25 -5.16 -7.36
CA GLY A 68 -17.67 -5.32 -7.66
C GLY A 68 -18.47 -6.21 -6.68
N VAL A 69 -17.82 -6.78 -5.65
CA VAL A 69 -18.45 -7.75 -4.73
C VAL A 69 -18.57 -7.28 -3.29
N VAL A 70 -17.97 -6.13 -2.98
CA VAL A 70 -18.11 -5.44 -1.68
C VAL A 70 -19.22 -4.41 -1.78
N SER A 71 -20.19 -4.44 -0.86
CA SER A 71 -21.33 -3.52 -0.83
C SER A 71 -21.10 -2.32 0.06
N LYS A 72 -20.15 -2.42 1.01
CA LYS A 72 -19.87 -1.36 1.99
C LYS A 72 -18.48 -1.50 2.56
N VAL A 73 -17.81 -0.36 2.78
CA VAL A 73 -16.58 -0.27 3.59
C VAL A 73 -16.87 0.57 4.83
N ILE A 74 -16.66 -0.02 6.01
CA ILE A 74 -16.80 0.66 7.32
C ILE A 74 -15.40 0.96 7.84
N VAL A 75 -15.10 2.21 8.14
CA VAL A 75 -13.77 2.65 8.56
C VAL A 75 -13.80 3.14 10.00
N ALA A 76 -13.02 2.50 10.88
CA ALA A 76 -12.63 3.00 12.17
C ALA A 76 -11.24 3.65 12.02
N ASN A 77 -11.21 4.99 12.05
CA ASN A 77 -10.00 5.79 11.83
C ASN A 77 -9.87 6.83 12.95
N ARG A 78 -8.99 6.58 13.90
CA ARG A 78 -8.71 7.49 15.01
C ARG A 78 -7.28 7.32 15.52
N ASN A 79 -6.79 8.27 16.28
CA ASN A 79 -5.57 8.11 17.04
C ASN A 79 -5.83 7.19 18.25
N GLY A 80 -4.97 6.21 18.46
CA GLY A 80 -5.12 5.30 19.59
C GLY A 80 -4.08 4.17 19.61
N GLY A 81 -4.04 3.49 20.72
CA GLY A 81 -3.20 2.31 20.96
C GLY A 81 -3.96 0.99 20.79
N PRO A 82 -3.43 -0.09 21.41
CA PRO A 82 -4.06 -1.41 21.33
C PRO A 82 -5.47 -1.47 21.93
N ALA A 83 -5.74 -0.77 23.03
CA ALA A 83 -7.04 -0.79 23.70
C ALA A 83 -8.14 -0.19 22.82
N GLU A 84 -7.86 0.96 22.21
CA GLU A 84 -8.76 1.63 21.28
C GLU A 84 -8.99 0.77 20.04
N GLN A 85 -7.93 0.14 19.50
CA GLN A 85 -8.05 -0.71 18.32
C GLN A 85 -8.84 -1.99 18.60
N ILE A 86 -8.72 -2.57 19.78
CA ILE A 86 -9.55 -3.72 20.20
C ILE A 86 -11.03 -3.32 20.21
N ALA A 87 -11.37 -2.14 20.75
CA ALA A 87 -12.74 -1.62 20.75
C ALA A 87 -13.26 -1.40 19.31
N ASP A 88 -12.43 -0.82 18.43
CA ASP A 88 -12.78 -0.60 17.03
C ASP A 88 -13.04 -1.90 16.27
N ILE A 89 -12.19 -2.93 16.48
CA ILE A 89 -12.40 -4.24 15.87
C ILE A 89 -13.71 -4.86 16.36
N ARG A 90 -14.04 -4.77 17.64
CA ARG A 90 -15.32 -5.24 18.20
C ARG A 90 -16.51 -4.51 17.57
N ASN A 91 -16.40 -3.19 17.41
CA ASN A 91 -17.45 -2.39 16.73
C ASN A 91 -17.64 -2.82 15.27
N LEU A 92 -16.54 -3.08 14.54
CA LEU A 92 -16.61 -3.59 13.16
C LEU A 92 -17.25 -4.99 13.09
N ILE A 93 -16.95 -5.87 14.05
CA ILE A 93 -17.61 -7.19 14.19
C ILE A 93 -19.12 -6.98 14.39
N SER A 94 -19.52 -6.12 15.32
CA SER A 94 -20.93 -5.84 15.63
C SER A 94 -21.66 -5.17 14.47
N ALA A 95 -20.94 -4.38 13.65
CA ALA A 95 -21.48 -3.75 12.45
C ALA A 95 -21.62 -4.72 11.25
N GLY A 96 -21.34 -6.02 11.43
CA GLY A 96 -21.52 -7.05 10.42
C GLY A 96 -20.42 -7.15 9.36
N ALA A 97 -19.19 -6.73 9.68
CA ALA A 97 -18.06 -6.91 8.79
C ALA A 97 -17.81 -8.40 8.50
N ASN A 98 -17.69 -8.75 7.23
CA ASN A 98 -17.36 -10.14 6.80
C ASN A 98 -15.84 -10.36 6.76
N ALA A 99 -15.07 -9.28 6.54
CA ALA A 99 -13.62 -9.25 6.69
C ALA A 99 -13.18 -7.91 7.27
N ILE A 100 -12.05 -7.88 7.98
CA ILE A 100 -11.48 -6.66 8.54
C ILE A 100 -10.02 -6.56 8.12
N VAL A 101 -9.67 -5.43 7.50
CA VAL A 101 -8.29 -5.04 7.20
C VAL A 101 -7.80 -4.14 8.31
N ILE A 102 -6.71 -4.53 8.98
CA ILE A 102 -6.13 -3.78 10.10
C ILE A 102 -4.72 -3.30 9.76
N ASN A 103 -4.40 -2.06 10.12
CA ASN A 103 -3.02 -1.64 10.29
C ASN A 103 -2.74 -1.65 11.80
N PRO A 104 -2.04 -2.69 12.32
CA PRO A 104 -2.07 -2.97 13.76
C PRO A 104 -1.19 -2.00 14.56
N SER A 105 -1.69 -1.56 15.70
CA SER A 105 -0.94 -0.81 16.70
C SER A 105 0.00 -1.69 17.56
N SER A 106 -0.23 -3.01 17.54
CA SER A 106 0.58 -3.98 18.27
C SER A 106 0.62 -5.32 17.52
N GLY A 107 1.76 -6.00 17.59
CA GLY A 107 1.96 -7.31 16.97
C GLY A 107 1.24 -8.46 17.69
N ASN A 108 0.92 -8.32 18.99
CA ASN A 108 0.38 -9.40 19.80
C ASN A 108 -0.84 -9.00 20.67
N ALA A 109 -0.95 -7.74 21.07
CA ALA A 109 -2.07 -7.30 21.93
C ALA A 109 -3.45 -7.48 21.31
N LEU A 110 -3.52 -7.57 19.96
CA LEU A 110 -4.77 -7.76 19.22
C LEU A 110 -5.16 -9.24 19.06
N ASN A 111 -4.32 -10.20 19.47
CA ASN A 111 -4.52 -11.62 19.20
C ASN A 111 -5.88 -12.14 19.70
N SER A 112 -6.30 -11.75 20.89
CA SER A 112 -7.59 -12.18 21.45
C SER A 112 -8.77 -11.71 20.60
N VAL A 113 -8.84 -10.44 20.23
CA VAL A 113 -9.95 -9.92 19.42
C VAL A 113 -9.92 -10.46 18.00
N ILE A 114 -8.75 -10.73 17.43
CA ILE A 114 -8.58 -11.40 16.13
C ILE A 114 -9.13 -12.82 16.20
N SER A 115 -8.81 -13.57 17.26
CA SER A 115 -9.34 -14.92 17.47
C SER A 115 -10.88 -14.91 17.62
N GLN A 116 -11.44 -13.95 18.38
CA GLN A 116 -12.88 -13.75 18.53
C GLN A 116 -13.57 -13.48 17.17
N ALA A 117 -12.98 -12.62 16.33
CA ALA A 117 -13.48 -12.34 14.98
C ALA A 117 -13.45 -13.60 14.10
N ALA A 118 -12.33 -14.31 14.11
CA ALA A 118 -12.15 -15.54 13.32
C ALA A 118 -13.14 -16.65 13.73
N ALA A 119 -13.42 -16.81 15.03
CA ALA A 119 -14.42 -17.76 15.53
C ALA A 119 -15.86 -17.45 15.01
N ARG A 120 -16.12 -16.19 14.61
CA ARG A 120 -17.37 -15.77 13.96
C ARG A 120 -17.30 -15.86 12.41
N GLY A 121 -16.26 -16.48 11.86
CA GLY A 121 -16.07 -16.61 10.42
C GLY A 121 -15.51 -15.38 9.71
N ILE A 122 -15.22 -14.28 10.45
CA ILE A 122 -14.73 -13.03 9.90
C ILE A 122 -13.24 -13.20 9.51
N LYS A 123 -12.89 -12.79 8.29
CA LYS A 123 -11.51 -12.86 7.78
C LYS A 123 -10.71 -11.65 8.26
N ILE A 124 -9.55 -11.87 8.85
CA ILE A 124 -8.67 -10.79 9.32
C ILE A 124 -7.41 -10.73 8.45
N VAL A 125 -7.13 -9.53 7.93
CA VAL A 125 -5.93 -9.24 7.14
C VAL A 125 -5.20 -8.07 7.77
N SER A 126 -3.98 -8.32 8.24
CA SER A 126 -3.07 -7.27 8.73
C SER A 126 -2.26 -6.71 7.57
N VAL A 127 -2.16 -5.40 7.45
CA VAL A 127 -1.40 -4.71 6.40
C VAL A 127 -0.25 -3.89 6.96
N ASP A 128 0.81 -3.74 6.14
CA ASP A 128 2.04 -3.01 6.44
C ASP A 128 2.91 -3.69 7.50
N GLN A 129 2.35 -4.11 8.60
CA GLN A 129 3.04 -4.74 9.73
C GLN A 129 2.31 -5.99 10.21
N ARG A 130 3.04 -6.87 10.91
CA ARG A 130 2.54 -8.19 11.29
C ARG A 130 1.76 -8.18 12.59
N VAL A 131 0.80 -9.09 12.67
CA VAL A 131 0.27 -9.61 13.93
C VAL A 131 0.67 -11.08 14.08
N SER A 132 0.80 -11.54 15.31
CA SER A 132 1.18 -12.93 15.63
C SER A 132 -0.01 -13.89 15.71
N ALA A 133 -1.26 -13.40 15.65
CA ALA A 133 -2.44 -14.24 15.65
C ALA A 133 -2.46 -15.20 14.45
N PRO A 134 -2.52 -16.55 14.66
CA PRO A 134 -2.45 -17.52 13.56
C PRO A 134 -3.65 -17.47 12.63
N GLN A 135 -4.78 -16.91 13.08
CA GLN A 135 -5.99 -16.75 12.28
C GLN A 135 -5.85 -15.64 11.23
N ALA A 136 -5.00 -14.61 11.49
CA ALA A 136 -4.81 -13.50 10.57
C ALA A 136 -3.97 -13.89 9.35
N TYR A 137 -4.22 -13.19 8.24
CA TYR A 137 -3.35 -13.13 7.08
C TYR A 137 -2.54 -11.85 7.15
N ASN A 138 -1.26 -11.89 6.77
CA ASN A 138 -0.38 -10.75 6.83
C ASN A 138 0.03 -10.31 5.41
N VAL A 139 -0.20 -9.06 5.06
CA VAL A 139 0.25 -8.43 3.81
C VAL A 139 1.17 -7.29 4.20
N THR A 140 2.47 -7.53 4.20
CA THR A 140 3.44 -6.62 4.83
C THR A 140 4.53 -6.20 3.85
N ASN A 141 5.13 -5.04 4.10
CA ASN A 141 6.45 -4.78 3.57
C ASN A 141 7.49 -5.56 4.42
N ASP A 142 8.68 -5.86 3.88
CA ASP A 142 9.81 -6.34 4.68
C ASP A 142 10.42 -5.17 5.46
N GLN A 143 9.86 -4.91 6.65
CA GLN A 143 10.24 -3.73 7.44
C GLN A 143 11.68 -3.85 7.99
N VAL A 144 12.18 -5.07 8.24
CA VAL A 144 13.58 -5.29 8.61
C VAL A 144 14.51 -4.96 7.44
N ALA A 145 14.17 -5.44 6.24
CA ALA A 145 14.93 -5.09 5.04
C ALA A 145 14.85 -3.59 4.74
N TYR A 146 13.68 -2.94 4.97
CA TYR A 146 13.54 -1.49 4.84
C TYR A 146 14.59 -0.74 5.70
N GLY A 147 14.64 -1.06 6.99
CA GLY A 147 15.59 -0.43 7.92
C GLY A 147 17.04 -0.67 7.51
N ARG A 148 17.36 -1.93 7.20
CA ARG A 148 18.72 -2.36 6.84
C ARG A 148 19.19 -1.74 5.52
N LEU A 149 18.42 -1.80 4.46
CA LEU A 149 18.82 -1.32 3.14
C LEU A 149 19.05 0.20 3.14
N GLY A 150 18.17 0.95 3.80
CA GLY A 150 18.34 2.40 3.96
C GLY A 150 19.60 2.75 4.76
N ALA A 151 19.84 2.04 5.88
CA ALA A 151 21.01 2.28 6.71
C ALA A 151 22.31 1.89 5.99
N GLU A 152 22.35 0.75 5.29
CA GLU A 152 23.53 0.32 4.51
C GLU A 152 23.87 1.35 3.41
N TRP A 153 22.86 1.88 2.71
CA TRP A 153 23.06 2.94 1.73
C TRP A 153 23.64 4.18 2.39
N LEU A 154 23.05 4.66 3.51
CA LEU A 154 23.48 5.84 4.23
C LEU A 154 24.94 5.72 4.69
N PHE A 155 25.26 4.62 5.40
CA PHE A 155 26.60 4.41 5.96
C PHE A 155 27.66 4.27 4.89
N LYS A 156 27.35 3.60 3.78
CA LYS A 156 28.23 3.54 2.61
C LYS A 156 28.44 4.95 2.01
N LYS A 157 27.39 5.75 1.92
CA LYS A 157 27.45 7.12 1.38
C LYS A 157 28.29 8.05 2.27
N MET A 158 28.28 7.83 3.57
CA MET A 158 29.13 8.52 4.55
C MET A 158 30.59 8.03 4.58
N GLY A 159 30.97 7.05 3.77
CA GLY A 159 32.31 6.46 3.80
C GLY A 159 32.54 5.57 5.03
N GLY A 160 31.51 5.04 5.64
CA GLY A 160 31.54 4.10 6.77
C GLY A 160 31.88 4.71 8.12
N LYS A 161 31.86 6.03 8.28
CA LYS A 161 32.19 6.75 9.53
C LYS A 161 31.37 8.03 9.67
N GLY A 162 31.25 8.55 10.92
CA GLY A 162 30.58 9.81 11.22
C GLY A 162 29.35 9.65 12.13
N ASN A 163 28.69 10.75 12.39
CA ASN A 163 27.59 10.90 13.35
C ASN A 163 26.24 10.81 12.64
N VAL A 164 25.40 9.88 13.04
CA VAL A 164 24.07 9.64 12.46
C VAL A 164 22.98 9.98 13.46
N VAL A 165 21.92 10.63 12.98
CA VAL A 165 20.64 10.74 13.67
C VAL A 165 19.70 9.67 13.13
N GLU A 166 19.12 8.84 14.02
CA GLU A 166 18.06 7.88 13.71
C GLU A 166 16.71 8.48 14.13
N MET A 167 15.85 8.76 13.14
CA MET A 167 14.50 9.29 13.36
C MET A 167 13.48 8.17 13.18
N ARG A 168 12.96 7.69 14.30
CA ARG A 168 12.10 6.50 14.40
C ARG A 168 10.62 6.84 14.29
N GLY A 169 9.78 5.81 14.10
CA GLY A 169 8.34 5.93 14.06
C GLY A 169 7.68 6.08 15.43
N ILE A 170 6.69 5.23 15.73
CA ILE A 170 5.99 5.17 17.02
C ILE A 170 6.58 4.02 17.83
N ALA A 171 6.97 4.29 19.09
CA ALA A 171 7.53 3.29 19.99
C ALA A 171 6.58 2.09 20.19
N GLY A 172 7.12 0.88 20.09
CA GLY A 172 6.39 -0.37 20.31
C GLY A 172 5.51 -0.85 19.14
N VAL A 173 5.37 -0.04 18.10
CA VAL A 173 4.67 -0.43 16.87
C VAL A 173 5.56 -1.37 16.04
N PRO A 174 5.04 -2.49 15.50
CA PRO A 174 5.87 -3.51 14.83
C PRO A 174 6.74 -2.97 13.70
N ALA A 175 6.22 -2.07 12.85
CA ALA A 175 7.00 -1.49 11.76
C ALA A 175 8.21 -0.69 12.27
N ASP A 176 8.07 0.07 13.35
CA ASP A 176 9.17 0.80 13.96
C ASP A 176 10.24 -0.17 14.53
N THR A 177 9.80 -1.17 15.27
CA THR A 177 10.68 -2.17 15.88
C THR A 177 11.47 -2.94 14.82
N ASP A 178 10.80 -3.38 13.75
CA ASP A 178 11.41 -4.13 12.66
C ASP A 178 12.40 -3.25 11.87
N ARG A 179 12.05 -1.98 11.60
CA ARG A 179 12.95 -1.02 10.92
C ARG A 179 14.19 -0.74 11.77
N HIS A 180 14.01 -0.50 13.07
CA HIS A 180 15.13 -0.34 14.00
C HIS A 180 16.02 -1.58 14.03
N THR A 181 15.44 -2.78 14.06
CA THR A 181 16.19 -4.03 13.97
C THR A 181 17.05 -4.08 12.70
N GLY A 182 16.48 -3.71 11.56
CA GLY A 182 17.23 -3.64 10.30
C GLY A 182 18.36 -2.61 10.32
N PHE A 183 18.08 -1.41 10.87
CA PHE A 183 19.08 -0.36 11.07
C PHE A 183 20.24 -0.86 11.94
N GLN A 184 19.96 -1.53 13.06
CA GLN A 184 20.99 -2.10 13.94
C GLN A 184 21.80 -3.22 13.27
N GLN A 185 21.18 -4.03 12.39
CA GLN A 185 21.90 -5.03 11.59
C GLN A 185 22.92 -4.38 10.65
N ALA A 186 22.55 -3.25 10.03
CA ALA A 186 23.48 -2.48 9.22
C ALA A 186 24.58 -1.84 10.08
N LEU A 187 24.23 -1.22 11.20
CA LEU A 187 25.17 -0.54 12.09
C LEU A 187 26.33 -1.46 12.54
N LYS A 188 26.03 -2.73 12.84
CA LYS A 188 27.05 -3.73 13.21
C LYS A 188 28.15 -3.91 12.15
N LYS A 189 27.89 -3.60 10.89
CA LYS A 189 28.85 -3.69 9.78
C LYS A 189 29.72 -2.44 9.63
N TYR A 190 29.37 -1.34 10.34
CA TYR A 190 30.02 -0.04 10.21
C TYR A 190 30.41 0.52 11.59
N PRO A 191 31.46 -0.03 12.23
CA PRO A 191 31.79 0.27 13.63
C PRO A 191 32.22 1.72 13.88
N ASN A 192 32.57 2.48 12.84
CA ASN A 192 32.95 3.90 12.94
C ASN A 192 31.75 4.85 12.73
N ILE A 193 30.55 4.32 12.53
CA ILE A 193 29.33 5.11 12.57
C ILE A 193 28.85 5.23 14.02
N LYS A 194 28.58 6.45 14.45
CA LYS A 194 28.08 6.77 15.80
C LYS A 194 26.66 7.27 15.71
N VAL A 195 25.71 6.62 16.38
CA VAL A 195 24.35 7.12 16.54
C VAL A 195 24.35 8.16 17.66
N VAL A 196 24.34 9.44 17.29
CA VAL A 196 24.42 10.55 18.27
C VAL A 196 23.05 10.93 18.85
N LYS A 197 21.98 10.65 18.12
CA LYS A 197 20.59 10.79 18.58
C LYS A 197 19.74 9.70 17.94
N SER A 198 18.82 9.11 18.74
CA SER A 198 17.73 8.27 18.26
C SER A 198 16.44 8.80 18.88
N VAL A 199 15.49 9.26 18.03
CA VAL A 199 14.29 9.98 18.47
C VAL A 199 13.04 9.40 17.84
N PHE A 200 11.94 9.35 18.58
CA PHE A 200 10.63 8.95 18.06
C PHE A 200 9.89 10.18 17.54
N MET A 201 9.70 10.25 16.24
CA MET A 201 8.95 11.32 15.58
C MET A 201 7.46 10.98 15.36
N ASN A 202 7.03 9.80 15.78
CA ASN A 202 5.64 9.30 15.70
C ASN A 202 5.04 9.30 14.27
N TRP A 203 5.89 9.25 13.24
CA TRP A 203 5.51 9.46 11.83
C TRP A 203 4.71 10.75 11.61
N ASP A 204 4.93 11.75 12.47
CA ASP A 204 4.38 13.09 12.36
C ASP A 204 5.39 14.04 11.74
N PHE A 205 5.03 14.67 10.64
CA PHE A 205 5.93 15.51 9.85
C PHE A 205 6.35 16.80 10.59
N ALA A 206 5.44 17.38 11.39
CA ALA A 206 5.76 18.58 12.16
C ALA A 206 6.72 18.23 13.30
N THR A 207 6.46 17.15 14.03
CA THR A 207 7.34 16.64 15.09
C THR A 207 8.72 16.31 14.56
N ALA A 208 8.82 15.64 13.40
CA ALA A 208 10.10 15.30 12.78
C ALA A 208 10.92 16.57 12.42
N GLY A 209 10.28 17.54 11.79
CA GLY A 209 10.93 18.81 11.46
C GLY A 209 11.41 19.57 12.68
N LYS A 210 10.57 19.67 13.72
CA LYS A 210 10.92 20.31 14.99
C LYS A 210 12.09 19.61 15.67
N GLN A 211 12.03 18.30 15.85
CA GLN A 211 13.09 17.52 16.51
C GLN A 211 14.43 17.66 15.77
N MET A 212 14.41 17.60 14.44
CA MET A 212 15.64 17.77 13.66
C MET A 212 16.20 19.18 13.82
N LEU A 213 15.36 20.22 13.80
CA LEU A 213 15.77 21.60 14.03
C LEU A 213 16.40 21.79 15.43
N ASP A 214 15.78 21.23 16.47
CA ASP A 214 16.29 21.26 17.84
C ASP A 214 17.67 20.56 17.94
N ILE A 215 17.87 19.43 17.28
CA ILE A 215 19.15 18.71 17.22
C ILE A 215 20.21 19.57 16.53
N LEU A 216 19.90 20.20 15.42
CA LEU A 216 20.85 21.06 14.68
C LEU A 216 21.22 22.31 15.47
N ASN A 217 20.27 22.91 16.19
CA ASN A 217 20.49 24.12 17.01
C ASN A 217 21.23 23.81 18.30
N SER A 218 21.20 22.56 18.80
CA SER A 218 21.98 22.16 19.98
C SER A 218 23.50 22.09 19.75
N GLY A 219 23.95 22.33 18.52
CA GLY A 219 25.37 22.19 18.15
C GLY A 219 25.79 20.75 17.91
N THR A 220 24.88 19.77 17.92
CA THR A 220 25.19 18.37 17.59
C THR A 220 25.69 18.26 16.17
N GLN A 221 26.90 17.73 16.00
CA GLN A 221 27.43 17.41 14.66
C GLN A 221 26.63 16.25 14.07
N VAL A 222 26.04 16.46 12.89
CA VAL A 222 25.25 15.47 12.14
C VAL A 222 25.86 15.29 10.76
N ASP A 223 26.31 14.08 10.47
CA ASP A 223 26.94 13.72 9.19
C ASP A 223 26.02 12.87 8.29
N GLY A 224 24.89 12.39 8.84
CA GLY A 224 23.86 11.67 8.11
C GLY A 224 22.58 11.52 8.89
N VAL A 225 21.45 11.33 8.20
CA VAL A 225 20.15 11.11 8.81
C VAL A 225 19.46 9.89 8.21
N TRP A 226 19.11 8.92 9.07
CA TRP A 226 18.19 7.85 8.74
C TRP A 226 16.82 8.21 9.26
N ASN A 227 15.82 8.29 8.37
CA ASN A 227 14.47 8.71 8.72
C ASN A 227 13.45 7.65 8.30
N SER A 228 12.56 7.30 9.21
CA SER A 228 11.54 6.25 9.03
C SER A 228 10.29 6.70 8.26
N GLY A 229 10.28 7.89 7.61
CA GLY A 229 9.20 8.30 6.71
C GLY A 229 8.58 9.68 6.92
N ALA A 230 9.25 10.60 7.65
CA ALA A 230 8.84 12.01 7.72
C ALA A 230 9.96 12.94 7.19
N ASP A 231 10.47 12.62 6.03
CA ASP A 231 11.75 13.01 5.46
C ASP A 231 11.82 14.45 4.95
N TYR A 232 10.84 14.93 4.20
CA TYR A 232 10.91 16.25 3.58
C TYR A 232 10.95 17.40 4.59
N THR A 233 10.39 17.22 5.80
CA THR A 233 10.48 18.22 6.87
C THR A 233 11.85 18.24 7.52
N VAL A 234 12.55 17.10 7.54
CA VAL A 234 13.95 16.99 7.98
C VAL A 234 14.86 17.84 7.10
N ILE A 235 14.70 17.74 5.77
CA ILE A 235 15.46 18.59 4.81
C ILE A 235 15.17 20.07 5.07
N ARG A 236 13.92 20.44 5.28
CA ARG A 236 13.54 21.83 5.62
C ARG A 236 14.19 22.31 6.92
N ALA A 237 14.31 21.42 7.93
CA ALA A 237 14.98 21.77 9.18
C ALA A 237 16.45 22.16 8.97
N PHE A 238 17.20 21.43 8.13
CA PHE A 238 18.57 21.83 7.75
C PHE A 238 18.61 23.20 7.08
N LYS A 239 17.67 23.50 6.19
CA LYS A 239 17.58 24.80 5.52
C LYS A 239 17.25 25.92 6.51
N THR A 240 16.31 25.69 7.42
CA THR A 240 15.94 26.65 8.47
C THR A 240 17.09 26.93 9.43
N ALA A 241 17.87 25.91 9.81
CA ALA A 241 19.05 26.04 10.66
C ALA A 241 20.26 26.65 9.95
N GLY A 242 20.20 26.94 8.63
CA GLY A 242 21.33 27.39 7.86
C GLY A 242 22.49 26.40 7.77
N LYS A 243 22.21 25.09 7.96
CA LYS A 243 23.22 24.04 7.94
C LYS A 243 23.31 23.39 6.55
N PRO A 244 24.51 22.95 6.15
CA PRO A 244 24.65 22.18 4.91
C PRO A 244 23.87 20.88 4.96
N LEU A 245 23.30 20.48 3.81
CA LEU A 245 22.63 19.20 3.70
C LEU A 245 23.64 18.05 3.76
N VAL A 246 23.31 17.02 4.52
CA VAL A 246 24.05 15.76 4.66
C VAL A 246 23.37 14.64 3.89
N PRO A 247 23.95 13.45 3.74
CA PRO A 247 23.24 12.29 3.23
C PRO A 247 21.99 11.97 4.07
N ILE A 248 20.84 11.79 3.41
CA ILE A 248 19.54 11.54 4.06
C ILE A 248 18.87 10.35 3.42
N VAL A 249 18.38 9.44 4.26
CA VAL A 249 17.46 8.35 3.87
C VAL A 249 16.07 8.68 4.38
N GLY A 250 15.07 8.43 3.55
CA GLY A 250 13.66 8.57 3.89
C GLY A 250 12.79 7.51 3.22
N ALA A 251 11.48 7.67 3.31
CA ALA A 251 10.51 6.87 2.57
C ALA A 251 10.26 7.43 1.17
N ASP A 252 9.47 6.73 0.37
CA ASP A 252 9.08 7.13 -0.98
C ASP A 252 7.92 8.15 -1.00
N ASN A 253 7.93 9.13 -0.10
CA ASN A 253 6.96 10.22 -0.08
C ASN A 253 7.11 11.14 -1.28
N ASN A 254 6.00 11.58 -1.83
CA ASN A 254 5.96 12.38 -3.06
C ASN A 254 6.81 13.68 -2.96
N GLU A 255 6.73 14.39 -1.83
CA GLU A 255 7.52 15.62 -1.64
C GLU A 255 9.01 15.33 -1.45
N PHE A 256 9.38 14.22 -0.81
CA PHE A 256 10.79 13.84 -0.71
C PHE A 256 11.37 13.50 -2.08
N LEU A 257 10.61 12.79 -2.93
CA LEU A 257 11.02 12.56 -4.32
C LEU A 257 11.17 13.87 -5.10
N HIS A 258 10.27 14.85 -4.89
CA HIS A 258 10.39 16.18 -5.48
C HIS A 258 11.67 16.90 -5.03
N GLN A 259 11.97 16.86 -3.75
CA GLN A 259 13.21 17.45 -3.21
C GLN A 259 14.45 16.80 -3.82
N MET A 260 14.44 15.49 -4.02
CA MET A 260 15.55 14.75 -4.63
C MET A 260 15.80 15.15 -6.10
N ILE A 261 14.73 15.31 -6.91
CA ILE A 261 14.88 15.48 -8.37
C ILE A 261 14.87 16.93 -8.84
N ALA A 262 14.27 17.85 -8.10
CA ALA A 262 14.03 19.23 -8.55
C ALA A 262 14.51 20.32 -7.58
N GLN A 263 14.18 20.20 -6.28
CA GLN A 263 14.47 21.29 -5.34
C GLN A 263 15.94 21.32 -4.91
N TYR A 264 16.57 20.16 -4.72
CA TYR A 264 17.94 20.06 -4.21
C TYR A 264 18.77 19.07 -5.04
N PRO A 265 19.17 19.44 -6.26
CA PRO A 265 19.82 18.52 -7.20
C PRO A 265 21.17 17.96 -6.73
N LYS A 266 21.79 18.58 -5.72
CA LYS A 266 23.03 18.12 -5.07
C LYS A 266 22.76 17.30 -3.80
N LEU A 267 21.49 17.10 -3.41
CA LEU A 267 21.12 16.30 -2.25
C LEU A 267 21.53 14.85 -2.45
N GLN A 268 22.35 14.35 -1.54
CA GLN A 268 22.64 12.91 -1.45
C GLN A 268 21.54 12.26 -0.65
N ALA A 269 20.62 11.62 -1.35
CA ALA A 269 19.47 11.03 -0.71
C ALA A 269 19.06 9.70 -1.32
N ALA A 270 18.41 8.86 -0.52
CA ALA A 270 17.74 7.65 -0.97
C ALA A 270 16.36 7.51 -0.33
N ALA A 271 15.39 7.15 -1.15
CA ALA A 271 14.05 6.78 -0.71
C ALA A 271 13.94 5.25 -0.66
N VAL A 272 13.51 4.72 0.48
CA VAL A 272 13.19 3.29 0.62
C VAL A 272 11.69 3.12 0.47
N THR A 273 11.24 2.24 -0.43
CA THR A 273 9.82 2.13 -0.75
C THR A 273 9.01 1.44 0.34
N ASN A 274 7.92 2.07 0.73
CA ASN A 274 6.88 1.51 1.61
C ASN A 274 5.49 1.93 1.09
N PRO A 275 4.94 1.24 0.08
CA PRO A 275 3.75 1.72 -0.61
C PRO A 275 2.50 1.64 0.27
N ALA A 276 1.79 2.74 0.46
CA ALA A 276 0.50 2.80 1.16
C ALA A 276 -0.58 1.96 0.46
N THR A 277 -0.41 1.72 -0.83
CA THR A 277 -1.27 0.83 -1.64
C THR A 277 -1.25 -0.63 -1.18
N ILE A 278 -0.41 -0.97 -0.19
CA ILE A 278 -0.47 -2.23 0.55
C ILE A 278 -1.84 -2.46 1.21
N GLY A 279 -2.56 -1.40 1.57
CA GLY A 279 -3.95 -1.47 2.00
C GLY A 279 -4.86 -2.11 0.95
N GLY A 280 -4.72 -1.69 -0.31
CA GLY A 280 -5.45 -2.26 -1.43
C GLY A 280 -5.11 -3.74 -1.67
N ALA A 281 -3.83 -4.11 -1.53
CA ALA A 281 -3.42 -5.52 -1.58
C ALA A 281 -4.05 -6.34 -0.44
N GLY A 282 -4.12 -5.78 0.78
CA GLY A 282 -4.81 -6.39 1.91
C GLY A 282 -6.31 -6.59 1.66
N ALA A 283 -6.97 -5.59 1.08
CA ALA A 283 -8.37 -5.70 0.66
C ALA A 283 -8.56 -6.79 -0.40
N ALA A 284 -7.67 -6.89 -1.38
CA ALA A 284 -7.71 -7.97 -2.39
C ALA A 284 -7.56 -9.35 -1.77
N VAL A 285 -6.66 -9.51 -0.80
CA VAL A 285 -6.51 -10.76 -0.02
C VAL A 285 -7.80 -11.07 0.73
N ALA A 286 -8.37 -10.10 1.45
CA ALA A 286 -9.63 -10.26 2.19
C ALA A 286 -10.78 -10.71 1.27
N ILE A 287 -10.92 -10.07 0.11
CA ILE A 287 -11.95 -10.40 -0.89
C ILE A 287 -11.75 -11.82 -1.43
N LYS A 288 -10.53 -12.23 -1.76
CA LYS A 288 -10.24 -13.61 -2.21
C LYS A 288 -10.62 -14.63 -1.14
N LEU A 289 -10.33 -14.36 0.13
CA LEU A 289 -10.72 -15.22 1.24
C LEU A 289 -12.24 -15.33 1.39
N LEU A 290 -12.98 -14.23 1.21
CA LEU A 290 -14.44 -14.23 1.22
C LEU A 290 -15.03 -15.02 0.04
N GLN A 291 -14.31 -15.06 -1.09
CA GLN A 291 -14.66 -15.89 -2.26
C GLN A 291 -14.27 -17.37 -2.11
N GLY A 292 -13.72 -17.79 -0.97
CA GLY A 292 -13.24 -19.15 -0.76
C GLY A 292 -11.94 -19.49 -1.50
N LYS A 293 -11.24 -18.51 -2.03
CA LYS A 293 -9.97 -18.71 -2.76
C LYS A 293 -8.80 -18.88 -1.79
N SER A 294 -7.89 -19.78 -2.12
CA SER A 294 -6.63 -19.94 -1.38
C SER A 294 -5.71 -18.75 -1.63
N VAL A 295 -5.10 -18.25 -0.58
CA VAL A 295 -4.07 -17.20 -0.61
C VAL A 295 -2.97 -17.53 0.41
N PRO A 296 -1.72 -17.10 0.17
CA PRO A 296 -0.66 -17.28 1.15
C PRO A 296 -1.00 -16.61 2.49
N LYS A 297 -0.65 -17.27 3.59
CA LYS A 297 -0.80 -16.69 4.94
C LYS A 297 0.00 -15.41 5.12
N TRP A 298 1.08 -15.27 4.37
CA TRP A 298 1.92 -14.09 4.38
C TRP A 298 2.31 -13.68 2.96
N VAL A 299 1.84 -12.51 2.57
CA VAL A 299 2.29 -11.79 1.36
C VAL A 299 3.27 -10.73 1.82
N LYS A 300 4.55 -10.92 1.50
CA LYS A 300 5.64 -10.02 1.89
C LYS A 300 6.18 -9.28 0.67
N LEU A 301 6.14 -7.96 0.70
CA LEU A 301 6.73 -7.09 -0.33
C LEU A 301 8.21 -6.88 -0.01
N THR A 302 9.01 -6.72 -1.06
CA THR A 302 10.42 -6.35 -0.94
C THR A 302 10.57 -4.84 -1.16
N PRO A 303 11.11 -4.09 -0.21
CA PRO A 303 11.40 -2.68 -0.39
C PRO A 303 12.50 -2.48 -1.44
N LEU A 304 12.37 -1.41 -2.22
CA LEU A 304 13.38 -0.93 -3.16
C LEU A 304 14.07 0.30 -2.58
N VAL A 305 15.33 0.51 -2.95
CA VAL A 305 16.05 1.74 -2.63
C VAL A 305 16.18 2.54 -3.93
N TRP A 306 15.63 3.75 -3.96
CA TRP A 306 15.80 4.70 -5.05
C TRP A 306 16.73 5.82 -4.62
N SER A 307 17.91 5.88 -5.21
CA SER A 307 18.95 6.83 -4.83
C SER A 307 19.32 7.77 -5.97
N MET A 308 19.75 9.00 -5.63
CA MET A 308 20.29 9.94 -6.60
C MET A 308 21.80 9.78 -6.73
N PRO A 309 22.34 9.86 -7.96
CA PRO A 309 21.66 10.03 -9.26
C PRO A 309 21.23 8.71 -9.92
N ALA A 310 21.56 7.54 -9.35
CA ALA A 310 21.44 6.23 -10.01
C ALA A 310 20.00 5.91 -10.45
N ASP A 311 19.02 6.20 -9.62
CA ASP A 311 17.61 5.83 -9.85
C ASP A 311 16.76 7.03 -10.28
N LYS A 312 17.37 8.10 -10.81
CA LYS A 312 16.66 9.33 -11.20
C LYS A 312 15.45 9.09 -12.11
N ALA A 313 15.55 8.16 -13.05
CA ALA A 313 14.46 7.82 -13.95
C ALA A 313 13.28 7.20 -13.19
N SER A 314 13.54 6.26 -12.29
CA SER A 314 12.52 5.63 -11.43
C SER A 314 11.84 6.66 -10.52
N ILE A 315 12.62 7.54 -9.90
CA ILE A 315 12.11 8.61 -9.04
C ILE A 315 11.19 9.55 -9.83
N LYS A 316 11.62 10.01 -11.01
CA LYS A 316 10.79 10.86 -11.89
C LYS A 316 9.49 10.17 -12.33
N ALA A 317 9.55 8.89 -12.68
CA ALA A 317 8.38 8.13 -13.11
C ALA A 317 7.34 7.92 -11.99
N ASN A 318 7.77 8.00 -10.73
CA ASN A 318 6.91 7.79 -9.57
C ASN A 318 6.54 9.09 -8.83
N TYR A 319 7.13 10.23 -9.17
CA TYR A 319 6.73 11.56 -8.68
C TYR A 319 5.56 12.11 -9.48
N SER A 320 4.66 12.86 -8.82
CA SER A 320 3.60 13.61 -9.50
C SER A 320 3.32 14.93 -8.77
N PRO A 321 3.33 16.08 -9.47
CA PRO A 321 3.05 17.39 -8.86
C PRO A 321 1.61 17.54 -8.33
N SER A 322 0.68 16.72 -8.83
CA SER A 322 -0.72 16.72 -8.40
C SER A 322 -1.00 15.83 -7.19
N ARG A 323 0.00 15.07 -6.71
CA ARG A 323 -0.16 14.16 -5.58
C ARG A 323 0.17 14.88 -4.26
N ALA A 324 -0.56 14.53 -3.20
CA ALA A 324 -0.28 15.05 -1.87
C ALA A 324 1.19 14.77 -1.45
N PRO A 325 1.85 15.72 -0.77
CA PRO A 325 3.27 15.61 -0.37
C PRO A 325 3.60 14.34 0.41
N THR A 326 2.68 13.87 1.23
CA THR A 326 2.84 12.75 2.17
C THR A 326 2.42 11.40 1.60
N TYR A 327 1.88 11.35 0.37
CA TYR A 327 1.47 10.10 -0.27
C TYR A 327 2.68 9.34 -0.79
N SER A 328 2.61 8.02 -0.72
CA SER A 328 3.66 7.15 -1.25
C SER A 328 3.66 7.12 -2.79
N ALA A 329 4.78 6.77 -3.36
CA ALA A 329 4.97 6.87 -4.80
C ALA A 329 4.34 5.72 -5.60
N ARG A 330 4.35 4.50 -5.06
CA ARG A 330 3.89 3.30 -5.76
C ARG A 330 2.38 3.12 -5.64
N LEU A 331 1.66 3.33 -6.75
CA LEU A 331 0.19 3.36 -6.77
C LEU A 331 -0.46 1.99 -6.89
N GLN A 332 0.30 0.94 -7.25
CA GLN A 332 -0.23 -0.41 -7.44
C GLN A 332 0.75 -1.48 -6.95
N ILE A 333 0.21 -2.59 -6.49
CA ILE A 333 0.94 -3.79 -6.09
C ILE A 333 0.42 -4.97 -6.90
N LYS A 334 1.09 -5.26 -8.01
CA LYS A 334 0.75 -6.44 -8.82
C LYS A 334 1.16 -7.73 -8.11
N PRO A 335 0.38 -8.82 -8.22
CA PRO A 335 -0.87 -8.96 -8.97
C PRO A 335 -2.14 -8.64 -8.15
N TRP A 336 -2.03 -7.95 -7.01
CA TRP A 336 -3.09 -7.82 -6.01
C TRP A 336 -4.06 -6.68 -6.30
N THR A 337 -3.55 -5.48 -6.63
CA THR A 337 -4.40 -4.31 -6.83
C THR A 337 -4.87 -4.19 -8.28
N THR A 338 -6.15 -3.83 -8.47
CA THR A 338 -6.79 -3.77 -9.79
C THR A 338 -7.47 -2.43 -10.09
N TYR A 339 -7.52 -1.52 -9.12
CA TYR A 339 -8.08 -0.18 -9.28
C TYR A 339 -7.18 0.73 -10.12
N SER A 340 -7.76 1.78 -10.67
CA SER A 340 -7.05 2.85 -11.35
C SER A 340 -6.51 3.91 -10.37
N SER A 341 -5.55 4.73 -10.79
CA SER A 341 -5.09 5.88 -9.99
C SER A 341 -6.21 6.88 -9.69
N GLY A 342 -7.14 7.08 -10.63
CA GLY A 342 -8.31 7.94 -10.42
C GLY A 342 -9.23 7.42 -9.31
N GLU A 343 -9.44 6.11 -9.22
CA GLU A 343 -10.21 5.50 -8.12
C GLU A 343 -9.48 5.61 -6.78
N LEU A 344 -8.16 5.44 -6.77
CA LEU A 344 -7.34 5.61 -5.57
C LEU A 344 -7.48 7.03 -5.02
N PHE A 345 -7.23 8.04 -5.85
CA PHE A 345 -7.24 9.44 -5.40
C PHE A 345 -8.65 9.99 -5.20
N GLY A 346 -9.65 9.42 -5.86
CA GLY A 346 -11.06 9.73 -5.58
C GLY A 346 -11.49 9.29 -4.19
N CYS A 347 -10.82 8.33 -3.57
CA CYS A 347 -11.04 7.82 -2.22
C CYS A 347 -12.50 7.41 -1.92
N LYS A 348 -13.27 7.07 -2.95
CA LYS A 348 -14.68 6.69 -2.84
C LYS A 348 -14.79 5.17 -2.79
N GLY A 349 -15.39 4.66 -1.72
CA GLY A 349 -15.75 3.24 -1.58
C GLY A 349 -17.10 2.91 -2.21
N PRO A 350 -17.48 1.63 -2.18
CA PRO A 350 -18.84 1.18 -2.45
C PRO A 350 -19.77 1.58 -1.32
#